data_217c72d04dc5ddcb71295d35c1eb503d
#
_entry.id   217c72d04dc5ddcb71295d35c1eb503d
#
_cell.length_a   1.000
_cell.length_b   1.000
_cell.length_c   1.000
_cell.angle_alpha   90.00
_cell.angle_beta   90.00
_cell.angle_gamma   90.00
#
_symmetry.space_group_name_H-M   'P 1'
#
loop_
_entity.id
_entity.type
_entity.pdbx_description
1 polymer ?
#
loop_
_entity_poly.entity_id
_entity_poly.type
_entity_poly.pdbx_seq_one_letter_code
_entity_poly.pdbx_strand_id
1 'polypeptide(L)'
;VVFKPSLMYDCYDDKKSINLIYYMQSQTPDFFSIMPYRDNSNPLAVRVNNPDLENSLYHHYDVNIRFNGLKNQQYVGFFATGNFYHNLVGTRTTYNSQTGGYTYMSDNIGGGGNWDFWTTTSYGVALDKARLFRLDYRLWFNGLRRKDFDIAYDDNSTQLCYVLRTELGNSLYFKYQKDKLSI
;
A
#
# COMPACT_ATOMS: atom_id res chain seq x y z
N VAL A 1 18.05 17.32 8.26
CA VAL A 1 17.40 17.79 7.01
C VAL A 1 16.73 16.58 6.39
N VAL A 2 15.40 16.58 6.30
CA VAL A 2 14.64 15.49 5.64
C VAL A 2 14.49 15.86 4.17
N PHE A 3 15.18 15.15 3.29
CA PHE A 3 15.03 15.30 1.85
C PHE A 3 13.75 14.59 1.41
N LYS A 4 12.83 15.31 0.77
CA LYS A 4 11.53 14.78 0.28
C LYS A 4 11.43 15.03 -1.23
N PRO A 5 12.07 14.21 -2.07
CA PRO A 5 11.94 14.37 -3.51
C PRO A 5 10.51 14.06 -3.95
N SER A 6 9.99 14.86 -4.85
CA SER A 6 8.71 14.63 -5.51
C SER A 6 8.80 14.97 -6.98
N LEU A 7 8.09 14.21 -7.80
CA LEU A 7 7.93 14.43 -9.22
C LEU A 7 6.42 14.38 -9.53
N MET A 8 5.95 15.40 -10.22
CA MET A 8 4.59 15.42 -10.74
C MET A 8 4.65 15.72 -12.25
N TYR A 9 3.95 14.92 -13.02
CA TYR A 9 3.79 15.12 -14.45
C TYR A 9 2.30 15.08 -14.80
N ASP A 10 1.81 16.15 -15.41
CA ASP A 10 0.44 16.28 -15.88
C ASP A 10 0.44 16.58 -17.36
N CYS A 11 -0.30 15.78 -18.11
CA CYS A 11 -0.59 16.03 -19.52
C CYS A 11 -2.11 15.90 -19.72
N TYR A 12 -2.72 16.96 -20.16
CA TYR A 12 -4.16 17.04 -20.36
C TYR A 12 -4.49 17.55 -21.74
N ASP A 13 -5.44 16.89 -22.39
CA ASP A 13 -6.06 17.25 -23.65
C ASP A 13 -7.54 16.84 -23.60
N ASP A 14 -8.41 17.33 -24.45
CA ASP A 14 -9.84 17.02 -24.50
C ASP A 14 -10.16 15.52 -24.51
N LYS A 15 -9.24 14.70 -25.04
CA LYS A 15 -9.42 13.25 -25.20
C LYS A 15 -8.56 12.39 -24.30
N LYS A 16 -7.55 12.95 -23.69
CA LYS A 16 -6.60 12.20 -22.86
C LYS A 16 -6.19 12.98 -21.63
N SER A 17 -5.97 12.27 -20.56
CA SER A 17 -5.29 12.80 -19.37
C SER A 17 -4.30 11.78 -18.87
N ILE A 18 -3.11 12.24 -18.52
CA ILE A 18 -2.04 11.47 -17.91
C ILE A 18 -1.57 12.26 -16.70
N ASN A 19 -1.66 11.66 -15.53
CA ASN A 19 -1.13 12.21 -14.29
C ASN A 19 -0.23 11.17 -13.68
N LEU A 20 1.00 11.56 -13.38
CA LEU A 20 2.01 10.73 -12.71
C LEU A 20 2.51 11.48 -11.49
N ILE A 21 2.47 10.84 -10.34
CA ILE A 21 2.95 11.39 -9.08
C ILE A 21 3.94 10.40 -8.47
N TYR A 22 5.06 10.93 -8.04
CA TYR A 22 6.02 10.22 -7.21
C TYR A 22 6.45 11.12 -6.08
N TYR A 23 6.52 10.58 -4.87
CA TYR A 23 7.19 11.24 -3.76
C TYR A 23 7.81 10.23 -2.80
N MET A 24 8.85 10.67 -2.13
CA MET A 24 9.47 9.93 -1.03
C MET A 24 9.25 10.69 0.27
N GLN A 25 8.94 9.97 1.31
CA GLN A 25 8.81 10.52 2.65
C GLN A 25 9.58 9.68 3.66
N SER A 26 10.27 10.36 4.57
CA SER A 26 10.88 9.76 5.76
C SER A 26 9.91 9.89 6.93
N GLN A 27 9.73 8.80 7.64
CA GLN A 27 8.93 8.74 8.87
C GLN A 27 9.88 8.49 10.05
N THR A 28 9.96 9.43 10.95
CA THR A 28 10.70 9.31 12.21
C THR A 28 9.95 8.40 13.16
N PRO A 29 10.64 7.53 13.92
CA PRO A 29 10.03 6.80 15.02
C PRO A 29 9.35 7.74 16.03
N ASP A 30 8.35 7.23 16.71
CA ASP A 30 7.71 7.95 17.80
C ASP A 30 8.70 8.25 18.93
N PHE A 31 8.61 9.46 19.48
CA PHE A 31 9.51 9.92 20.54
C PHE A 31 9.55 8.97 21.75
N PHE A 32 8.41 8.46 22.18
CA PHE A 32 8.36 7.52 23.31
C PHE A 32 9.02 6.19 22.99
N SER A 33 9.02 5.75 21.73
CA SER A 33 9.66 4.50 21.31
C SER A 33 11.18 4.54 21.35
N ILE A 34 11.77 5.74 21.23
CA ILE A 34 13.23 5.94 21.27
C ILE A 34 13.75 6.35 22.67
N MET A 35 12.87 6.64 23.62
CA MET A 35 13.30 6.88 24.99
C MET A 35 13.83 5.58 25.61
N PRO A 36 14.98 5.59 26.33
CA PRO A 36 15.53 4.42 27.00
C PRO A 36 14.65 4.04 28.21
N TYR A 37 13.58 3.30 27.95
CA TYR A 37 12.60 2.90 28.96
C TYR A 37 12.29 1.42 28.89
N ARG A 38 12.14 0.80 30.06
CA ARG A 38 11.72 -0.60 30.19
C ARG A 38 10.55 -0.68 31.16
N ASP A 39 9.42 -1.19 30.69
CA ASP A 39 8.25 -1.45 31.51
C ASP A 39 8.26 -2.90 32.00
N ASN A 40 8.44 -3.05 33.30
CA ASN A 40 8.42 -4.32 34.03
C ASN A 40 7.17 -4.47 34.93
N SER A 41 6.16 -3.65 34.76
CA SER A 41 4.93 -3.71 35.55
C SER A 41 4.24 -5.08 35.46
N ASN A 42 4.36 -5.74 34.31
CA ASN A 42 3.99 -7.14 34.13
C ASN A 42 5.23 -7.96 33.76
N PRO A 43 5.75 -8.80 34.66
CA PRO A 43 6.96 -9.58 34.43
C PRO A 43 6.80 -10.65 33.32
N LEU A 44 5.56 -11.03 32.98
CA LEU A 44 5.29 -11.95 31.87
C LEU A 44 5.11 -11.24 30.52
N ALA A 45 5.12 -9.90 30.48
CA ALA A 45 4.93 -9.10 29.26
C ALA A 45 5.73 -7.80 29.35
N VAL A 46 7.05 -7.93 29.31
CA VAL A 46 7.99 -6.81 29.43
C VAL A 46 8.06 -6.05 28.11
N ARG A 47 7.97 -4.71 28.17
CA ARG A 47 8.18 -3.85 27.00
C ARG A 47 9.48 -3.09 27.15
N VAL A 48 10.27 -3.10 26.06
CA VAL A 48 11.57 -2.41 26.01
C VAL A 48 11.55 -1.47 24.81
N ASN A 49 11.84 -0.21 25.06
CA ASN A 49 12.02 0.75 24.00
C ASN A 49 13.41 0.62 23.38
N ASN A 50 13.55 1.09 22.12
CA ASN A 50 14.80 1.01 21.41
C ASN A 50 15.28 2.42 20.99
N PRO A 51 16.31 2.98 21.67
CA PRO A 51 16.85 4.28 21.32
C PRO A 51 17.53 4.34 19.96
N ASP A 52 17.94 3.19 19.42
CA ASP A 52 18.67 3.07 18.15
C ASP A 52 17.74 2.94 16.93
N LEU A 53 16.44 3.20 17.11
CA LEU A 53 15.49 3.16 16.00
C LEU A 53 15.84 4.23 14.95
N GLU A 54 15.97 3.78 13.73
CA GLU A 54 16.19 4.60 12.54
C GLU A 54 14.89 4.99 11.86
N ASN A 55 14.95 6.01 11.01
CA ASN A 55 13.83 6.45 10.20
C ASN A 55 13.43 5.38 9.18
N SER A 56 12.14 5.21 9.02
CA SER A 56 11.56 4.48 7.89
C SER A 56 11.44 5.39 6.67
N LEU A 57 11.58 4.81 5.49
CA LEU A 57 11.38 5.52 4.22
C LEU A 57 10.23 4.85 3.46
N TYR A 58 9.40 5.65 2.82
CA TYR A 58 8.46 5.13 1.86
C TYR A 58 8.45 5.95 0.56
N HIS A 59 8.29 5.24 -0.53
CA HIS A 59 8.16 5.76 -1.87
C HIS A 59 6.73 5.55 -2.32
N HIS A 60 6.08 6.60 -2.75
CA HIS A 60 4.71 6.58 -3.25
C HIS A 60 4.68 6.86 -4.74
N TYR A 61 3.89 6.08 -5.46
CA TYR A 61 3.67 6.21 -6.89
C TYR A 61 2.17 6.22 -7.18
N ASP A 62 1.72 7.24 -7.92
CA ASP A 62 0.39 7.28 -8.52
C ASP A 62 0.51 7.43 -10.03
N VAL A 63 -0.27 6.64 -10.74
CA VAL A 63 -0.40 6.68 -12.19
C VAL A 63 -1.89 6.75 -12.52
N ASN A 64 -2.31 7.79 -13.22
CA ASN A 64 -3.67 7.92 -13.72
C ASN A 64 -3.63 8.26 -15.20
N ILE A 65 -4.14 7.35 -16.01
CA ILE A 65 -4.19 7.49 -17.46
C ILE A 65 -5.63 7.31 -17.92
N ARG A 66 -6.13 8.26 -18.68
CA ARG A 66 -7.48 8.20 -19.24
C ARG A 66 -7.48 8.66 -20.69
N PHE A 67 -8.15 7.88 -21.52
CA PHE A 67 -8.46 8.22 -22.90
C PHE A 67 -9.98 8.22 -23.06
N ASN A 68 -10.54 9.32 -23.56
CA ASN A 68 -11.97 9.50 -23.80
C ASN A 68 -12.21 9.86 -25.26
N GLY A 69 -13.45 9.72 -25.71
CA GLY A 69 -13.85 10.19 -27.03
C GLY A 69 -13.29 9.37 -28.19
N LEU A 70 -12.85 8.15 -27.95
CA LEU A 70 -12.54 7.19 -29.00
C LEU A 70 -13.81 6.85 -29.80
N LYS A 71 -13.69 6.07 -30.87
CA LYS A 71 -14.85 5.66 -31.69
C LYS A 71 -15.96 5.09 -30.78
N ASN A 72 -17.24 5.39 -31.06
CA ASN A 72 -18.41 4.94 -30.29
C ASN A 72 -18.37 5.34 -28.81
N GLN A 73 -17.83 6.54 -28.49
CA GLN A 73 -17.68 7.00 -27.11
C GLN A 73 -16.96 6.01 -26.19
N GLN A 74 -16.02 5.29 -26.74
CA GLN A 74 -15.15 4.46 -25.95
C GLN A 74 -14.33 5.31 -24.98
N TYR A 75 -14.12 4.77 -23.81
CA TYR A 75 -13.08 5.26 -22.91
C TYR A 75 -12.23 4.11 -22.42
N VAL A 76 -10.99 4.40 -22.15
CA VAL A 76 -10.04 3.51 -21.46
C VAL A 76 -9.46 4.29 -20.30
N GLY A 77 -9.51 3.71 -19.13
CA GLY A 77 -8.90 4.26 -17.92
C GLY A 77 -7.98 3.24 -17.29
N PHE A 78 -6.82 3.71 -16.87
CA PHE A 78 -5.87 2.96 -16.05
C PHE A 78 -5.51 3.81 -14.84
N PHE A 79 -5.64 3.24 -13.66
CA PHE A 79 -5.18 3.81 -12.42
C PHE A 79 -4.31 2.80 -11.69
N ALA A 80 -3.20 3.25 -11.15
CA ALA A 80 -2.34 2.46 -10.27
C ALA A 80 -1.81 3.35 -9.17
N THR A 81 -1.84 2.85 -7.94
CA THR A 81 -1.17 3.46 -6.80
C THR A 81 -0.35 2.41 -6.08
N GLY A 82 0.82 2.78 -5.58
CA GLY A 82 1.69 1.85 -4.89
C GLY A 82 2.62 2.51 -3.92
N ASN A 83 2.95 1.79 -2.86
CA ASN A 83 3.90 2.19 -1.85
C ASN A 83 4.98 1.13 -1.71
N PHE A 84 6.23 1.57 -1.62
CA PHE A 84 7.37 0.74 -1.29
C PHE A 84 8.01 1.27 -0.02
N TYR A 85 8.20 0.38 0.94
CA TYR A 85 8.69 0.73 2.26
C TYR A 85 10.09 0.17 2.47
N HIS A 86 10.92 0.97 3.09
CA HIS A 86 12.26 0.60 3.49
C HIS A 86 12.45 0.88 4.97
N ASN A 87 13.12 -0.03 5.68
CA ASN A 87 13.47 0.10 7.09
C ASN A 87 12.25 0.35 8.01
N LEU A 88 11.15 -0.39 7.80
CA LEU A 88 9.96 -0.27 8.65
C LEU A 88 10.29 -0.67 10.09
N VAL A 89 9.62 -0.02 11.04
CA VAL A 89 9.64 -0.43 12.45
C VAL A 89 8.61 -1.54 12.66
N GLY A 90 9.06 -2.66 13.20
CA GLY A 90 8.24 -3.79 13.64
C GLY A 90 8.40 -4.04 15.13
N THR A 91 7.68 -5.04 15.65
CA THR A 91 7.80 -5.47 17.03
C THR A 91 8.51 -6.81 17.10
N ARG A 92 9.74 -6.79 17.62
CA ARG A 92 10.46 -8.02 17.96
C ARG A 92 9.90 -8.59 19.25
N THR A 93 9.45 -9.85 19.20
CA THR A 93 8.93 -10.57 20.35
C THR A 93 9.87 -11.71 20.70
N THR A 94 10.37 -11.74 21.92
CA THR A 94 11.20 -12.84 22.43
C THR A 94 10.46 -13.56 23.57
N TYR A 95 10.33 -14.87 23.45
CA TYR A 95 9.78 -15.73 24.48
C TYR A 95 10.90 -16.32 25.32
N ASN A 96 10.76 -16.27 26.62
CA ASN A 96 11.69 -16.86 27.58
C ASN A 96 11.05 -18.14 28.17
N SER A 97 11.60 -19.31 27.83
CA SER A 97 11.08 -20.61 28.26
C SER A 97 11.23 -20.87 29.77
N GLN A 98 12.19 -20.23 30.43
CA GLN A 98 12.41 -20.40 31.87
C GLN A 98 11.38 -19.64 32.70
N THR A 99 10.95 -18.48 32.23
CA THR A 99 9.99 -17.62 32.97
C THR A 99 8.57 -17.71 32.42
N GLY A 100 8.40 -18.24 31.20
CA GLY A 100 7.13 -18.22 30.49
C GLY A 100 6.72 -16.81 30.00
N GLY A 101 7.62 -15.84 30.08
CA GLY A 101 7.35 -14.44 29.77
C GLY A 101 7.76 -14.05 28.34
N TYR A 102 7.21 -12.94 27.88
CA TYR A 102 7.53 -12.32 26.58
C TYR A 102 8.21 -10.98 26.79
N THR A 103 9.19 -10.69 25.94
CA THR A 103 9.75 -9.35 25.80
C THR A 103 9.40 -8.79 24.43
N TYR A 104 8.84 -7.60 24.41
CA TYR A 104 8.46 -6.85 23.21
C TYR A 104 9.39 -5.67 23.05
N MET A 105 10.03 -5.54 21.90
CA MET A 105 10.91 -4.44 21.57
C MET A 105 10.63 -3.94 20.16
N SER A 106 10.46 -2.64 19.99
CA SER A 106 10.41 -2.03 18.66
C SER A 106 11.80 -2.10 18.00
N ASP A 107 11.86 -2.57 16.76
CA ASP A 107 13.13 -2.67 16.02
C ASP A 107 12.91 -2.43 14.53
N ASN A 108 13.96 -2.01 13.83
CA ASN A 108 13.88 -1.78 12.41
C ASN A 108 13.96 -3.12 11.64
N ILE A 109 12.98 -3.35 10.77
CA ILE A 109 13.00 -4.43 9.79
C ILE A 109 13.90 -3.99 8.64
N GLY A 110 15.17 -4.36 8.68
CA GLY A 110 16.17 -3.92 7.72
C GLY A 110 15.82 -4.25 6.28
N GLY A 111 16.31 -3.41 5.37
CA GLY A 111 16.15 -3.56 3.93
C GLY A 111 14.75 -3.22 3.42
N GLY A 112 14.54 -3.49 2.14
CA GLY A 112 13.26 -3.31 1.45
C GLY A 112 12.43 -4.60 1.41
N GLY A 113 11.39 -4.59 0.56
CA GLY A 113 10.53 -5.74 0.27
C GLY A 113 9.18 -5.69 0.94
N ASN A 114 8.87 -4.62 1.64
CA ASN A 114 7.52 -4.25 2.05
C ASN A 114 6.92 -3.35 0.99
N TRP A 115 5.76 -3.74 0.47
CA TRP A 115 5.06 -2.96 -0.54
C TRP A 115 3.57 -3.25 -0.51
N ASP A 116 2.80 -2.29 -0.96
CA ASP A 116 1.41 -2.46 -1.35
C ASP A 116 1.15 -1.71 -2.66
N PHE A 117 0.29 -2.26 -3.47
CA PHE A 117 -0.19 -1.58 -4.66
C PHE A 117 -1.61 -2.00 -5.01
N TRP A 118 -2.31 -1.09 -5.65
CA TRP A 118 -3.63 -1.30 -6.19
C TRP A 118 -3.71 -0.73 -7.59
N THR A 119 -4.29 -1.51 -8.50
CA THR A 119 -4.50 -1.07 -9.88
C THR A 119 -5.92 -1.32 -10.31
N THR A 120 -6.42 -0.48 -11.20
CA THR A 120 -7.69 -0.71 -11.88
C THR A 120 -7.60 -0.28 -13.33
N THR A 121 -8.10 -1.14 -14.21
CA THR A 121 -8.29 -0.83 -15.62
C THR A 121 -9.78 -0.80 -15.88
N SER A 122 -10.24 0.23 -16.56
CA SER A 122 -11.65 0.39 -16.94
C SER A 122 -11.76 0.61 -18.45
N TYR A 123 -12.75 -0.03 -19.03
CA TYR A 123 -13.10 0.12 -20.43
C TYR A 123 -14.60 0.30 -20.55
N GLY A 124 -15.04 1.27 -21.34
CA GLY A 124 -16.45 1.47 -21.60
C GLY A 124 -16.71 1.81 -23.05
N VAL A 125 -17.83 1.33 -23.57
CA VAL A 125 -18.23 1.53 -24.97
C VAL A 125 -19.74 1.62 -25.11
N ALA A 126 -20.22 2.51 -25.97
CA ALA A 126 -21.61 2.51 -26.41
C ALA A 126 -21.79 1.43 -27.49
N LEU A 127 -22.79 0.55 -27.31
CA LEU A 127 -23.03 -0.59 -28.19
C LEU A 127 -23.85 -0.20 -29.41
N ASP A 128 -24.59 0.90 -29.35
CA ASP A 128 -25.46 1.38 -30.42
C ASP A 128 -25.19 2.85 -30.76
N LYS A 129 -25.58 3.25 -31.99
CA LYS A 129 -25.41 4.63 -32.46
C LYS A 129 -26.27 5.64 -31.68
N ALA A 130 -27.40 5.20 -31.14
CA ALA A 130 -28.30 6.03 -30.32
C ALA A 130 -27.81 6.17 -28.88
N ARG A 131 -26.76 5.39 -28.51
CA ARG A 131 -26.14 5.39 -27.18
C ARG A 131 -27.09 5.00 -26.04
N LEU A 132 -28.08 4.19 -26.38
CA LEU A 132 -29.04 3.68 -25.39
C LEU A 132 -28.42 2.55 -24.54
N PHE A 133 -27.53 1.80 -25.14
CA PHE A 133 -26.87 0.67 -24.51
C PHE A 133 -25.39 0.92 -24.34
N ARG A 134 -24.89 0.68 -23.13
CA ARG A 134 -23.49 0.83 -22.78
C ARG A 134 -22.97 -0.39 -22.05
N LEU A 135 -21.76 -0.79 -22.38
CA LEU A 135 -21.00 -1.81 -21.69
C LEU A 135 -19.82 -1.17 -20.99
N ASP A 136 -19.72 -1.37 -19.68
CA ASP A 136 -18.58 -0.91 -18.87
C ASP A 136 -17.92 -2.14 -18.22
N TYR A 137 -16.65 -2.36 -18.49
CA TYR A 137 -15.82 -3.41 -17.89
C TYR A 137 -14.77 -2.79 -16.98
N ARG A 138 -14.57 -3.38 -15.81
CA ARG A 138 -13.54 -3.00 -14.87
C ARG A 138 -12.78 -4.23 -14.41
N LEU A 139 -11.47 -4.16 -14.45
CA LEU A 139 -10.54 -5.13 -13.89
C LEU A 139 -9.75 -4.43 -12.80
N TRP A 140 -9.60 -5.06 -11.63
CA TRP A 140 -8.77 -4.52 -10.56
C TRP A 140 -7.87 -5.62 -9.99
N PHE A 141 -6.70 -5.20 -9.56
CA PHE A 141 -5.73 -6.03 -8.89
C PHE A 141 -5.19 -5.30 -7.65
N ASN A 142 -5.07 -6.04 -6.56
CA ASN A 142 -4.57 -5.57 -5.29
C ASN A 142 -3.46 -6.51 -4.81
N GLY A 143 -2.36 -5.95 -4.35
CA GLY A 143 -1.22 -6.70 -3.84
C GLY A 143 -0.63 -6.06 -2.60
N LEU A 144 -0.26 -6.89 -1.64
CA LEU A 144 0.38 -6.48 -0.40
C LEU A 144 1.45 -7.49 -0.05
N ARG A 145 2.65 -7.02 0.27
CA ARG A 145 3.69 -7.79 0.92
C ARG A 145 4.16 -7.08 2.17
N ARG A 146 4.12 -7.78 3.30
CA ARG A 146 4.65 -7.30 4.58
C ARG A 146 5.63 -8.30 5.15
N LYS A 147 6.77 -7.80 5.58
CA LYS A 147 7.71 -8.51 6.44
C LYS A 147 7.49 -8.06 7.86
N ASP A 148 7.64 -8.97 8.81
CA ASP A 148 7.64 -8.68 10.24
C ASP A 148 8.58 -9.66 10.95
N PHE A 149 8.89 -9.38 12.19
CA PHE A 149 9.65 -10.28 13.03
C PHE A 149 8.79 -11.48 13.41
N ASP A 150 9.38 -12.67 13.31
CA ASP A 150 8.82 -13.86 13.92
C ASP A 150 9.18 -13.92 15.41
N ILE A 151 8.45 -14.75 16.18
CA ILE A 151 8.70 -14.90 17.59
C ILE A 151 10.02 -15.66 17.78
N ALA A 152 10.98 -15.05 18.48
CA ALA A 152 12.23 -15.69 18.87
C ALA A 152 12.03 -16.47 20.18
N TYR A 153 12.57 -17.69 20.22
CA TYR A 153 12.54 -18.55 21.41
C TYR A 153 13.95 -18.66 21.99
N ASP A 154 14.15 -18.20 23.22
CA ASP A 154 15.34 -18.30 24.06
C ASP A 154 16.72 -17.93 23.46
N ASP A 155 16.84 -18.07 22.17
CA ASP A 155 18.00 -17.68 21.40
C ASP A 155 17.75 -16.32 20.76
N ASN A 156 18.51 -15.40 20.76
CA ASN A 156 18.34 -14.10 20.11
C ASN A 156 18.32 -14.20 18.57
N SER A 157 18.00 -15.34 17.99
CA SER A 157 17.88 -15.51 16.55
C SER A 157 16.65 -14.76 16.05
N THR A 158 16.89 -13.66 15.34
CA THR A 158 15.84 -12.88 14.72
C THR A 158 15.45 -13.53 13.40
N GLN A 159 14.31 -14.18 13.36
CA GLN A 159 13.72 -14.65 12.13
C GLN A 159 12.70 -13.63 11.62
N LEU A 160 12.61 -13.52 10.30
CA LEU A 160 11.64 -12.69 9.63
C LEU A 160 10.61 -13.58 8.94
N CYS A 161 9.34 -13.31 9.22
CA CYS A 161 8.23 -13.86 8.47
C CYS A 161 7.73 -12.82 7.45
N TYR A 162 6.98 -13.26 6.47
CA TYR A 162 6.31 -12.37 5.54
C TYR A 162 4.96 -12.91 5.09
N VAL A 163 4.06 -11.98 4.85
CA VAL A 163 2.75 -12.25 4.29
C VAL A 163 2.70 -11.64 2.89
N LEU A 164 2.28 -12.43 1.92
CA LEU A 164 1.94 -11.99 0.58
C LEU A 164 0.44 -12.21 0.39
N ARG A 165 -0.28 -11.12 0.09
CA ARG A 165 -1.70 -11.17 -0.24
C ARG A 165 -1.89 -10.57 -1.63
N THR A 166 -2.61 -11.28 -2.48
CA THR A 166 -2.98 -10.80 -3.81
C THR A 166 -4.47 -11.05 -4.05
N GLU A 167 -5.12 -10.09 -4.66
CA GLU A 167 -6.53 -10.16 -5.01
C GLU A 167 -6.72 -9.66 -6.43
N LEU A 168 -7.46 -10.41 -7.23
CA LEU A 168 -7.85 -10.05 -8.58
C LEU A 168 -9.37 -10.09 -8.66
N GLY A 169 -9.97 -9.03 -9.17
CA GLY A 169 -11.41 -8.99 -9.37
C GLY A 169 -11.77 -8.27 -10.65
N ASN A 170 -12.96 -8.56 -11.13
CA ASN A 170 -13.51 -7.87 -12.30
C ASN A 170 -15.00 -7.63 -12.13
N SER A 171 -15.50 -6.68 -12.91
CA SER A 171 -16.93 -6.39 -12.98
C SER A 171 -17.32 -5.98 -14.40
N LEU A 172 -18.48 -6.42 -14.81
CA LEU A 172 -19.08 -6.09 -16.09
C LEU A 172 -20.45 -5.47 -15.82
N TYR A 173 -20.65 -4.26 -16.32
CA TYR A 173 -21.91 -3.54 -16.18
C TYR A 173 -22.51 -3.32 -17.56
N PHE A 174 -23.76 -3.71 -17.69
CA PHE A 174 -24.59 -3.37 -18.83
C PHE A 174 -25.58 -2.29 -18.40
N LYS A 175 -25.61 -1.17 -19.10
CA LYS A 175 -26.49 -0.05 -18.79
C LYS A 175 -27.38 0.25 -19.98
N TYR A 176 -28.66 0.44 -19.68
CA TYR A 176 -29.62 0.99 -20.63
C TYR A 176 -30.07 2.36 -20.15
N GLN A 177 -30.01 3.34 -21.02
CA GLN A 177 -30.44 4.70 -20.70
C GLN A 177 -31.28 5.26 -21.84
N LYS A 178 -32.53 5.58 -21.55
CA LYS A 178 -33.42 6.30 -22.47
C LYS A 178 -34.15 7.40 -21.69
N ASP A 179 -34.00 8.64 -22.14
CA ASP A 179 -34.57 9.85 -21.52
C ASP A 179 -34.29 9.90 -20.00
N LYS A 180 -35.34 9.75 -19.17
CA LYS A 180 -35.24 9.76 -17.71
C LYS A 180 -35.10 8.36 -17.09
N LEU A 181 -35.15 7.30 -17.91
CA LEU A 181 -35.03 5.92 -17.44
C LEU A 181 -33.58 5.44 -17.57
N SER A 182 -32.99 4.99 -16.48
CA SER A 182 -31.68 4.30 -16.45
C SER A 182 -31.82 3.00 -15.66
N ILE A 183 -31.37 1.92 -16.23
CA ILE A 183 -31.32 0.58 -15.62
C ILE A 183 -29.90 0.07 -15.71
#